data_7aff56f4d99ffa75bc08da64366f1b2f
#
_entry.id   7aff56f4d99ffa75bc08da64366f1b2f
#
_cell.length_a   1.000
_cell.length_b   1.000
_cell.length_c   1.000
_cell.angle_alpha   90.00
_cell.angle_beta   90.00
_cell.angle_gamma   90.00
#
_symmetry.space_group_name_H-M   'P 1'
#
loop_
_entity.id
_entity.type
_entity.pdbx_description
1 polymer ?
#
loop_
_entity_poly.entity_id
_entity_poly.type
_entity_poly.pdbx_seq_one_letter_code
_entity_poly.pdbx_strand_id
1 'polypeptide(L)'
;MVRIQLSTGYLDVKEGTSFPLNFSVGDIRDISKRTGSFSKTITLIGNNNNNTLLNHYYDVNIQAGTFNINTITSCDVIQDGIPVMTNATLQLTNIKKSQVTGAYEQMVEYEVLVKEDRGTFFTDISNKYLTDLDFSDLDHYVDADVVIDSFDNTVTDGYKYVMPFNIDNQYQLNWFKPAIYAQTYFDRIFATSGYSYTWAGL
;
A
#
# COMPACT_ATOMS: atom_id res chain seq x y z
N MET A 1 22.38 -8.93 -11.85
CA MET A 1 21.95 -10.04 -10.97
C MET A 1 20.82 -9.54 -10.08
N VAL A 2 19.68 -10.27 -10.03
CA VAL A 2 18.56 -9.88 -9.18
C VAL A 2 18.68 -10.53 -7.81
N ARG A 3 18.39 -9.77 -6.74
CA ARG A 3 18.35 -10.24 -5.34
C ARG A 3 17.07 -9.75 -4.69
N ILE A 4 16.53 -10.57 -3.80
CA ILE A 4 15.39 -10.20 -2.95
C ILE A 4 15.95 -10.07 -1.54
N GLN A 5 15.80 -8.89 -0.95
CA GLN A 5 16.26 -8.56 0.39
C GLN A 5 15.09 -8.60 1.36
N LEU A 6 15.21 -9.43 2.38
CA LEU A 6 14.36 -9.38 3.58
C LEU A 6 15.08 -8.58 4.67
N SER A 7 14.38 -8.23 5.73
CA SER A 7 14.99 -7.64 6.94
C SER A 7 16.07 -8.53 7.58
N THR A 8 15.98 -9.83 7.35
CA THR A 8 16.85 -10.86 7.92
C THR A 8 17.99 -11.31 6.99
N GLY A 9 17.98 -10.96 5.70
CA GLY A 9 19.01 -11.33 4.75
C GLY A 9 18.57 -11.35 3.29
N TYR A 10 19.44 -11.83 2.42
CA TYR A 10 19.16 -11.94 0.98
C TYR A 10 18.71 -13.35 0.61
N LEU A 11 17.65 -13.44 -0.19
CA LEU A 11 17.20 -14.69 -0.77
C LEU A 11 17.96 -14.99 -2.07
N ASP A 12 18.38 -16.23 -2.20
CA ASP A 12 19.08 -16.74 -3.40
C ASP A 12 18.05 -17.20 -4.43
N VAL A 13 18.03 -16.51 -5.57
CA VAL A 13 17.17 -16.87 -6.71
C VAL A 13 17.84 -18.00 -7.49
N LYS A 14 17.05 -18.94 -7.99
CA LYS A 14 17.54 -20.03 -8.83
C LYS A 14 18.23 -19.46 -10.08
N GLU A 15 19.41 -19.94 -10.39
CA GLU A 15 20.16 -19.51 -11.55
C GLU A 15 19.38 -19.74 -12.85
N GLY A 16 19.42 -18.78 -13.77
CA GLY A 16 18.63 -18.83 -15.00
C GLY A 16 17.13 -18.50 -14.84
N THR A 17 16.67 -18.17 -13.62
CA THR A 17 15.29 -17.70 -13.42
C THR A 17 15.15 -16.29 -14.00
N SER A 18 14.24 -16.14 -14.95
CA SER A 18 13.80 -14.83 -15.43
C SER A 18 13.05 -14.11 -14.31
N PHE A 19 13.38 -12.86 -14.06
CA PHE A 19 12.68 -11.99 -13.12
C PHE A 19 11.84 -10.96 -13.88
N PRO A 20 10.69 -11.36 -14.43
CA PRO A 20 9.85 -10.44 -15.16
C PRO A 20 9.13 -9.51 -14.18
N LEU A 21 9.48 -8.24 -14.21
CA LEU A 21 8.76 -7.18 -13.52
C LEU A 21 7.75 -6.58 -14.48
N ASN A 22 6.50 -6.56 -14.09
CA ASN A 22 5.47 -5.80 -14.78
C ASN A 22 5.32 -4.47 -14.04
N PHE A 23 5.82 -3.40 -14.66
CA PHE A 23 5.58 -2.05 -14.17
C PHE A 23 4.19 -1.60 -14.62
N SER A 24 3.35 -1.29 -13.65
CA SER A 24 2.06 -0.67 -13.94
C SER A 24 2.27 0.81 -14.27
N VAL A 25 2.05 1.18 -15.51
CA VAL A 25 1.91 2.58 -15.90
C VAL A 25 0.44 2.94 -15.70
N GLY A 26 0.13 3.55 -14.54
CA GLY A 26 -1.25 3.92 -14.23
C GLY A 26 -1.78 4.96 -15.20
N ASP A 27 -2.97 4.75 -15.77
CA ASP A 27 -3.69 5.80 -16.47
C ASP A 27 -4.13 6.86 -15.45
N ILE A 28 -3.70 8.11 -15.65
CA ILE A 28 -4.08 9.24 -14.79
C ILE A 28 -5.60 9.48 -14.82
N ARG A 29 -6.27 9.05 -15.89
CA ARG A 29 -7.70 9.24 -16.09
C ARG A 29 -8.57 8.27 -15.28
N ASP A 30 -8.02 7.12 -14.92
CA ASP A 30 -8.75 6.10 -14.18
C ASP A 30 -7.90 5.59 -13.00
N ILE A 31 -8.01 6.29 -11.89
CA ILE A 31 -7.27 6.00 -10.65
C ILE A 31 -7.69 4.64 -10.07
N SER A 32 -8.94 4.23 -10.27
CA SER A 32 -9.47 2.97 -9.73
C SER A 32 -8.84 1.73 -10.37
N LYS A 33 -8.27 1.86 -11.56
CA LYS A 33 -7.59 0.78 -12.29
C LYS A 33 -6.08 0.71 -12.06
N ARG A 34 -5.54 1.53 -11.15
CA ARG A 34 -4.13 1.46 -10.80
C ARG A 34 -3.86 0.18 -10.03
N THR A 35 -3.16 -0.74 -10.66
CA THR A 35 -2.57 -1.91 -10.01
C THR A 35 -1.11 -1.62 -9.71
N GLY A 36 -0.64 -2.03 -8.52
CA GLY A 36 0.78 -1.95 -8.18
C GLY A 36 1.63 -2.81 -9.12
N SER A 37 2.92 -2.50 -9.21
CA SER A 37 3.87 -3.34 -9.92
C SER A 37 3.95 -4.71 -9.24
N PHE A 38 4.04 -5.77 -10.01
CA PHE A 38 4.15 -7.12 -9.48
C PHE A 38 5.12 -7.97 -10.30
N SER A 39 5.69 -8.98 -9.66
CA SER A 39 6.45 -10.00 -10.36
C SER A 39 5.56 -11.17 -10.74
N LYS A 40 5.98 -11.91 -11.76
CA LYS A 40 5.53 -13.30 -11.89
C LYS A 40 6.15 -14.15 -10.79
N THR A 41 5.65 -15.37 -10.64
CA THR A 41 6.22 -16.36 -9.72
C THR A 41 7.71 -16.51 -9.97
N ILE A 42 8.50 -16.33 -8.89
CA ILE A 42 9.94 -16.45 -8.88
C ILE A 42 10.29 -17.75 -8.17
N THR A 43 11.21 -18.52 -8.73
CA THR A 43 11.69 -19.75 -8.10
C THR A 43 12.99 -19.48 -7.33
N LEU A 44 12.97 -19.78 -6.04
CA LEU A 44 14.13 -19.74 -5.16
C LEU A 44 14.64 -21.17 -4.96
N ILE A 45 15.95 -21.30 -4.82
CA ILE A 45 16.57 -22.60 -4.49
C ILE A 45 16.42 -22.88 -3.00
N GLY A 46 16.18 -24.14 -2.65
CA GLY A 46 16.13 -24.62 -1.26
C GLY A 46 17.53 -24.93 -0.71
N ASN A 47 18.41 -23.92 -0.73
CA ASN A 47 19.72 -24.01 -0.10
C ASN A 47 19.62 -23.70 1.41
N ASN A 48 20.71 -23.90 2.14
CA ASN A 48 20.74 -23.68 3.58
C ASN A 48 20.38 -22.22 3.97
N ASN A 49 20.80 -21.25 3.17
CA ASN A 49 20.48 -19.84 3.39
C ASN A 49 18.96 -19.58 3.27
N ASN A 50 18.36 -19.94 2.15
CA ASN A 50 16.93 -19.75 1.94
C ASN A 50 16.08 -20.57 2.90
N ASN A 51 16.50 -21.81 3.20
CA ASN A 51 15.81 -22.65 4.18
C ASN A 51 15.77 -21.98 5.57
N THR A 52 16.89 -21.38 5.99
CA THR A 52 16.96 -20.66 7.27
C THR A 52 16.09 -19.40 7.26
N LEU A 53 16.19 -18.58 6.22
CA LEU A 53 15.42 -17.33 6.09
C LEU A 53 13.91 -17.58 5.99
N LEU A 54 13.51 -18.69 5.35
CA LEU A 54 12.13 -19.14 5.24
C LEU A 54 11.73 -20.12 6.35
N ASN A 55 12.50 -20.20 7.45
CA ASN A 55 12.23 -21.02 8.64
C ASN A 55 11.93 -22.50 8.33
N HIS A 56 12.61 -23.08 7.34
CA HIS A 56 12.47 -24.49 6.96
C HIS A 56 11.02 -24.93 6.68
N TYR A 57 10.18 -24.05 6.13
CA TYR A 57 8.75 -24.32 5.86
C TYR A 57 8.50 -25.56 4.99
N TYR A 58 9.50 -26.09 4.34
CA TYR A 58 9.40 -27.37 3.62
C TYR A 58 9.24 -28.57 4.54
N ASP A 59 9.58 -28.45 5.83
CA ASP A 59 9.46 -29.54 6.80
C ASP A 59 8.18 -29.37 7.63
N VAL A 60 7.25 -30.30 7.47
CA VAL A 60 5.96 -30.31 8.18
C VAL A 60 6.07 -30.48 9.69
N ASN A 61 7.25 -30.91 10.21
CA ASN A 61 7.48 -31.08 11.63
C ASN A 61 7.98 -29.79 12.32
N ILE A 62 8.34 -28.76 11.55
CA ILE A 62 8.76 -27.48 12.10
C ILE A 62 7.52 -26.63 12.41
N GLN A 63 7.24 -26.45 13.69
CA GLN A 63 6.04 -25.74 14.16
C GLN A 63 6.29 -24.27 14.57
N ALA A 64 7.53 -23.84 14.67
CA ALA A 64 7.85 -22.52 15.21
C ALA A 64 8.88 -21.80 14.36
N GLY A 65 8.43 -20.82 13.62
CA GLY A 65 9.29 -19.88 12.92
C GLY A 65 8.67 -18.47 12.90
N THR A 66 9.50 -17.47 12.75
CA THR A 66 9.06 -16.07 12.60
C THR A 66 8.46 -15.77 11.23
N PHE A 67 8.80 -16.60 10.23
CA PHE A 67 8.19 -16.49 8.91
C PHE A 67 6.85 -17.23 8.89
N ASN A 68 5.78 -16.52 8.65
CA ASN A 68 4.46 -17.11 8.52
C ASN A 68 4.05 -17.12 7.04
N ILE A 69 3.78 -18.30 6.50
CA ILE A 69 3.37 -18.50 5.10
C ILE A 69 2.10 -17.71 4.74
N ASN A 70 1.25 -17.44 5.73
CA ASN A 70 0.01 -16.69 5.56
C ASN A 70 0.19 -15.18 5.76
N THR A 71 1.35 -14.74 6.22
CA THR A 71 1.65 -13.32 6.38
C THR A 71 2.50 -12.81 5.23
N ILE A 72 2.19 -11.60 4.84
CA ILE A 72 2.93 -10.84 3.86
C ILE A 72 4.24 -10.40 4.52
N THR A 73 5.38 -10.75 3.93
CA THR A 73 6.70 -10.35 4.43
C THR A 73 7.21 -9.18 3.59
N SER A 74 7.65 -8.10 4.23
CA SER A 74 8.24 -6.96 3.53
C SER A 74 9.58 -7.35 2.92
N CYS A 75 9.82 -6.92 1.68
CA CYS A 75 11.06 -7.15 0.97
C CYS A 75 11.40 -6.02 0.00
N ASP A 76 12.68 -5.91 -0.34
CA ASP A 76 13.15 -5.07 -1.42
C ASP A 76 13.69 -5.94 -2.56
N VAL A 77 13.45 -5.50 -3.80
CA VAL A 77 14.03 -6.13 -4.98
C VAL A 77 15.13 -5.25 -5.53
N ILE A 78 16.32 -5.81 -5.61
CA ILE A 78 17.53 -5.13 -6.07
C ILE A 78 18.01 -5.81 -7.35
N GLN A 79 18.16 -5.04 -8.42
CA GLN A 79 18.71 -5.50 -9.67
C GLN A 79 20.02 -4.74 -9.95
N ASP A 80 21.12 -5.49 -10.09
CA ASP A 80 22.45 -4.94 -10.39
C ASP A 80 22.88 -3.80 -9.44
N GLY A 81 22.49 -3.92 -8.17
CA GLY A 81 22.78 -2.95 -7.11
C GLY A 81 21.81 -1.78 -7.03
N ILE A 82 20.83 -1.71 -7.93
CA ILE A 82 19.80 -0.67 -7.95
C ILE A 82 18.50 -1.24 -7.36
N PRO A 83 17.89 -0.60 -6.34
CA PRO A 83 16.59 -1.00 -5.84
C PRO A 83 15.52 -0.71 -6.92
N VAL A 84 14.89 -1.75 -7.41
CA VAL A 84 13.84 -1.68 -8.45
C VAL A 84 12.45 -1.62 -7.82
N MET A 85 12.26 -2.32 -6.70
CA MET A 85 11.05 -2.25 -5.88
C MET A 85 11.47 -2.14 -4.41
N THR A 86 10.95 -1.14 -3.72
CA THR A 86 11.17 -0.93 -2.29
C THR A 86 9.86 -1.10 -1.53
N ASN A 87 9.93 -1.60 -0.30
CA ASN A 87 8.75 -1.90 0.52
C ASN A 87 7.75 -2.80 -0.21
N ALA A 88 8.25 -3.72 -1.03
CA ALA A 88 7.42 -4.72 -1.67
C ALA A 88 6.99 -5.79 -0.67
N THR A 89 5.97 -6.54 -1.02
CA THR A 89 5.48 -7.67 -0.22
C THR A 89 5.82 -8.98 -0.93
N LEU A 90 6.42 -9.89 -0.18
CA LEU A 90 6.74 -11.24 -0.63
C LEU A 90 5.69 -12.21 -0.08
N GLN A 91 5.11 -12.99 -0.96
CA GLN A 91 4.18 -14.06 -0.63
C GLN A 91 4.71 -15.39 -1.14
N LEU A 92 4.85 -16.38 -0.26
CA LEU A 92 5.18 -17.75 -0.65
C LEU A 92 3.91 -18.40 -1.22
N THR A 93 3.99 -18.87 -2.48
CA THR A 93 2.85 -19.44 -3.19
C THR A 93 2.88 -20.96 -3.26
N ASN A 94 4.08 -21.54 -3.34
CA ASN A 94 4.21 -23.00 -3.43
C ASN A 94 5.59 -23.46 -2.94
N ILE A 95 5.67 -24.71 -2.48
CA ILE A 95 6.90 -25.40 -2.14
C ILE A 95 6.95 -26.71 -2.90
N LYS A 96 7.95 -26.86 -3.75
CA LYS A 96 8.19 -28.09 -4.52
C LYS A 96 9.28 -28.90 -3.88
N LYS A 97 9.02 -30.16 -3.66
CA LYS A 97 10.01 -31.15 -3.24
C LYS A 97 10.18 -32.16 -4.36
N SER A 98 11.38 -32.35 -4.82
CA SER A 98 11.72 -33.39 -5.79
C SER A 98 12.83 -34.27 -5.25
N GLN A 99 12.70 -35.56 -5.42
CA GLN A 99 13.76 -36.50 -5.10
C GLN A 99 14.65 -36.68 -6.33
N VAL A 100 15.94 -36.43 -6.16
CA VAL A 100 16.90 -36.69 -7.23
C VAL A 100 17.12 -38.21 -7.31
N THR A 101 16.88 -38.80 -8.47
CA THR A 101 17.07 -40.24 -8.69
C THR A 101 18.51 -40.62 -8.40
N GLY A 102 18.71 -41.48 -7.41
CA GLY A 102 20.05 -41.98 -7.00
C GLY A 102 20.73 -41.17 -5.89
N ALA A 103 20.10 -40.12 -5.36
CA ALA A 103 20.60 -39.39 -4.19
C ALA A 103 19.55 -39.42 -3.07
N TYR A 104 20.01 -39.42 -1.83
CA TYR A 104 19.14 -39.27 -0.65
C TYR A 104 18.75 -37.82 -0.38
N GLU A 105 19.23 -36.88 -1.22
CA GLU A 105 18.98 -35.45 -1.05
C GLU A 105 17.66 -35.06 -1.76
N GLN A 106 16.80 -34.42 -1.00
CA GLN A 106 15.61 -33.78 -1.54
C GLN A 106 15.96 -32.39 -2.05
N MET A 107 15.70 -32.13 -3.32
CA MET A 107 15.71 -30.76 -3.82
C MET A 107 14.42 -30.05 -3.41
N VAL A 108 14.58 -28.92 -2.72
CA VAL A 108 13.48 -28.04 -2.36
C VAL A 108 13.54 -26.80 -3.25
N GLU A 109 12.41 -26.39 -3.77
CA GLU A 109 12.25 -25.11 -4.48
C GLU A 109 11.06 -24.37 -3.87
N TYR A 110 11.22 -23.07 -3.68
CA TYR A 110 10.16 -22.18 -3.21
C TYR A 110 9.68 -21.30 -4.35
N GLU A 111 8.39 -21.24 -4.56
CA GLU A 111 7.79 -20.30 -5.51
C GLU A 111 7.21 -19.12 -4.74
N VAL A 112 7.71 -17.93 -5.04
CA VAL A 112 7.29 -16.68 -4.38
C VAL A 112 6.75 -15.70 -5.40
N LEU A 113 5.81 -14.88 -4.96
CA LEU A 113 5.27 -13.74 -5.69
C LEU A 113 5.66 -12.47 -4.95
N VAL A 114 6.19 -11.50 -5.66
CA VAL A 114 6.51 -10.18 -5.11
C VAL A 114 5.55 -9.16 -5.69
N LYS A 115 4.91 -8.38 -4.82
CA LYS A 115 3.98 -7.32 -5.18
C LYS A 115 4.45 -6.01 -4.56
N GLU A 116 4.28 -4.91 -5.29
CA GLU A 116 4.48 -3.58 -4.74
C GLU A 116 3.33 -3.23 -3.78
N ASP A 117 3.66 -2.66 -2.63
CA ASP A 117 2.66 -2.30 -1.61
C ASP A 117 1.74 -1.15 -2.07
N ARG A 118 2.20 -0.29 -2.97
CA ARG A 118 1.42 0.83 -3.51
C ARG A 118 0.10 0.43 -4.17
N GLY A 119 -0.05 -0.83 -4.58
CA GLY A 119 -1.30 -1.36 -5.12
C GLY A 119 -2.39 -1.56 -4.08
N THR A 120 -2.05 -1.74 -2.82
CA THR A 120 -3.01 -1.99 -1.74
C THR A 120 -3.80 -0.75 -1.38
N PHE A 121 -3.18 0.44 -1.35
CA PHE A 121 -3.89 1.70 -1.09
C PHE A 121 -5.13 1.88 -1.99
N PHE A 122 -4.96 1.74 -3.30
CA PHE A 122 -6.08 1.91 -4.24
C PHE A 122 -7.12 0.80 -4.11
N THR A 123 -6.70 -0.41 -3.74
CA THR A 123 -7.62 -1.51 -3.46
C THR A 123 -8.42 -1.24 -2.18
N ASP A 124 -7.77 -0.72 -1.15
CA ASP A 124 -8.39 -0.44 0.14
C ASP A 124 -9.42 0.69 0.08
N ILE A 125 -9.21 1.68 -0.81
CA ILE A 125 -10.14 2.79 -1.00
C ILE A 125 -11.16 2.55 -2.12
N SER A 126 -10.99 1.53 -2.98
CA SER A 126 -11.78 1.32 -4.20
C SER A 126 -13.29 1.18 -3.95
N ASN A 127 -13.67 0.66 -2.78
CA ASN A 127 -15.07 0.44 -2.38
C ASN A 127 -15.56 1.42 -1.31
N LYS A 128 -14.82 2.51 -1.06
CA LYS A 128 -15.19 3.53 -0.08
C LYS A 128 -15.65 4.79 -0.78
N TYR A 129 -16.58 5.49 -0.15
CA TYR A 129 -17.14 6.74 -0.63
C TYR A 129 -16.71 7.89 0.29
N LEU A 130 -16.73 9.12 -0.23
CA LEU A 130 -16.47 10.32 0.58
C LEU A 130 -17.49 10.50 1.72
N THR A 131 -18.68 9.92 1.55
CA THR A 131 -19.73 9.90 2.58
C THR A 131 -19.43 8.95 3.74
N ASP A 132 -18.45 8.04 3.61
CA ASP A 132 -18.03 7.13 4.67
C ASP A 132 -17.03 7.79 5.64
N LEU A 133 -16.55 8.99 5.31
CA LEU A 133 -15.64 9.74 6.14
C LEU A 133 -16.40 10.38 7.32
N ASP A 134 -15.82 10.26 8.50
CA ASP A 134 -16.37 10.89 9.70
C ASP A 134 -15.98 12.36 9.76
N PHE A 135 -16.97 13.24 9.80
CA PHE A 135 -16.85 14.69 9.97
C PHE A 135 -17.59 15.19 11.20
N SER A 136 -17.92 14.30 12.14
CA SER A 136 -18.69 14.65 13.34
C SER A 136 -18.03 15.69 14.25
N ASP A 137 -16.71 15.82 14.16
CA ASP A 137 -15.93 16.88 14.84
C ASP A 137 -16.18 18.28 14.27
N LEU A 138 -16.70 18.37 13.04
CA LEU A 138 -17.07 19.64 12.41
C LEU A 138 -18.57 19.99 12.59
N ASP A 139 -19.33 19.13 13.27
CA ASP A 139 -20.75 19.37 13.51
C ASP A 139 -20.95 20.57 14.48
N HIS A 140 -21.76 21.52 14.04
CA HIS A 140 -22.08 22.71 14.83
C HIS A 140 -23.42 23.33 14.42
N TYR A 141 -23.98 24.19 15.27
CA TYR A 141 -25.14 24.98 14.93
C TYR A 141 -24.74 26.18 14.06
N VAL A 142 -25.56 26.47 13.04
CA VAL A 142 -25.35 27.58 12.12
C VAL A 142 -26.02 28.83 12.67
N ASP A 143 -25.24 29.79 13.09
CA ASP A 143 -25.67 31.13 13.44
C ASP A 143 -24.76 32.20 12.80
N ALA A 144 -25.05 33.46 13.05
CA ALA A 144 -24.31 34.56 12.42
C ALA A 144 -22.86 34.63 12.92
N ASP A 145 -22.63 34.36 14.19
CA ASP A 145 -21.29 34.43 14.82
C ASP A 145 -20.41 33.31 14.25
N VAL A 146 -20.89 32.09 14.19
CA VAL A 146 -20.17 30.95 13.59
C VAL A 146 -19.80 31.19 12.14
N VAL A 147 -20.71 31.79 11.35
CA VAL A 147 -20.43 32.11 9.95
C VAL A 147 -19.34 33.17 9.84
N ILE A 148 -19.40 34.22 10.66
CA ILE A 148 -18.40 35.30 10.65
C ILE A 148 -17.03 34.79 11.13
N ASP A 149 -17.00 34.06 12.24
CA ASP A 149 -15.78 33.50 12.80
C ASP A 149 -15.10 32.56 11.80
N SER A 150 -15.89 31.81 11.02
CA SER A 150 -15.33 30.90 10.02
C SER A 150 -14.54 31.60 8.91
N PHE A 151 -14.72 32.92 8.71
CA PHE A 151 -13.95 33.65 7.69
C PHE A 151 -12.46 33.73 8.01
N ASP A 152 -12.09 33.58 9.27
CA ASP A 152 -10.71 33.49 9.70
C ASP A 152 -10.18 32.04 9.76
N ASN A 153 -11.04 31.05 9.53
CA ASN A 153 -10.66 29.66 9.52
C ASN A 153 -9.62 29.37 8.42
N THR A 154 -8.67 28.53 8.80
CA THR A 154 -7.60 28.03 7.96
C THR A 154 -7.83 26.55 7.64
N VAL A 155 -6.92 25.95 6.90
CA VAL A 155 -6.96 24.50 6.57
C VAL A 155 -7.00 23.62 7.84
N THR A 156 -6.37 24.06 8.92
CA THR A 156 -6.34 23.31 10.20
C THR A 156 -7.70 23.27 10.90
N ASP A 157 -8.57 24.24 10.62
CA ASP A 157 -9.93 24.28 11.16
C ASP A 157 -10.91 23.40 10.37
N GLY A 158 -10.50 22.93 9.20
CA GLY A 158 -11.16 21.92 8.39
C GLY A 158 -12.26 22.47 7.48
N TYR A 159 -12.91 23.60 7.80
CA TYR A 159 -14.02 24.15 7.02
C TYR A 159 -14.03 25.70 7.00
N LYS A 160 -14.78 26.26 6.08
CA LYS A 160 -15.06 27.68 5.98
C LYS A 160 -16.44 27.89 5.39
N TYR A 161 -17.19 28.88 5.87
CA TYR A 161 -18.43 29.26 5.19
C TYR A 161 -18.14 30.10 3.97
N VAL A 162 -18.79 29.75 2.87
CA VAL A 162 -18.72 30.47 1.60
C VAL A 162 -20.12 30.80 1.11
N MET A 163 -20.25 31.92 0.43
CA MET A 163 -21.49 32.28 -0.28
C MET A 163 -21.28 32.02 -1.76
N PRO A 164 -21.86 30.94 -2.33
CA PRO A 164 -21.59 30.53 -3.72
C PRO A 164 -22.11 31.56 -4.75
N PHE A 165 -23.15 32.27 -4.38
CA PHE A 165 -23.73 33.33 -5.24
C PHE A 165 -24.43 34.36 -4.36
N ASN A 166 -24.50 35.57 -4.87
CA ASN A 166 -25.26 36.70 -4.29
C ASN A 166 -26.27 37.18 -5.30
N ILE A 167 -27.53 37.24 -4.90
CA ILE A 167 -28.62 37.79 -5.67
C ILE A 167 -29.05 39.08 -4.96
N ASP A 168 -29.18 40.17 -5.70
CA ASP A 168 -29.70 41.45 -5.22
C ASP A 168 -28.84 42.19 -4.18
N ASN A 169 -27.53 41.90 -4.08
CA ASN A 169 -26.61 42.51 -3.10
C ASN A 169 -27.09 42.40 -1.64
N GLN A 170 -27.88 41.39 -1.31
CA GLN A 170 -28.31 41.09 0.04
C GLN A 170 -27.54 39.91 0.61
N TYR A 171 -27.30 39.95 1.91
CA TYR A 171 -26.64 38.85 2.63
C TYR A 171 -27.64 38.23 3.56
N GLN A 172 -28.01 36.97 3.30
CA GLN A 172 -28.87 36.19 4.18
C GLN A 172 -28.06 35.01 4.71
N LEU A 173 -28.23 34.70 6.02
CA LEU A 173 -27.49 33.66 6.69
C LEU A 173 -27.64 32.28 6.01
N ASN A 174 -28.83 31.98 5.50
CA ASN A 174 -29.11 30.71 4.81
C ASN A 174 -28.43 30.54 3.43
N TRP A 175 -27.83 31.61 2.89
CA TRP A 175 -27.05 31.55 1.64
C TRP A 175 -25.63 31.11 1.84
N PHE A 176 -25.12 31.26 3.06
CA PHE A 176 -23.81 30.74 3.39
C PHE A 176 -23.84 29.20 3.53
N LYS A 177 -22.88 28.55 2.91
CA LYS A 177 -22.76 27.11 2.92
C LYS A 177 -21.40 26.72 3.45
N PRO A 178 -21.32 25.68 4.33
CA PRO A 178 -20.04 25.17 4.78
C PRO A 178 -19.31 24.52 3.59
N ALA A 179 -18.06 24.88 3.43
CA ALA A 179 -17.13 24.29 2.46
C ALA A 179 -15.98 23.67 3.24
N ILE A 180 -15.76 22.40 3.05
CA ILE A 180 -14.67 21.66 3.69
C ILE A 180 -13.43 21.82 2.82
N TYR A 181 -12.28 22.09 3.45
CA TYR A 181 -11.02 22.15 2.71
C TYR A 181 -10.67 20.80 2.10
N ALA A 182 -10.15 20.82 0.88
CA ALA A 182 -9.74 19.60 0.17
C ALA A 182 -8.69 18.80 0.97
N GLN A 183 -7.79 19.51 1.66
CA GLN A 183 -6.79 18.86 2.51
C GLN A 183 -7.44 18.04 3.64
N THR A 184 -8.51 18.53 4.25
CA THR A 184 -9.25 17.81 5.31
C THR A 184 -9.79 16.48 4.80
N TYR A 185 -10.26 16.41 3.54
CA TYR A 185 -10.65 15.14 2.92
C TYR A 185 -9.44 14.21 2.76
N PHE A 186 -8.30 14.72 2.28
CA PHE A 186 -7.10 13.93 2.14
C PHE A 186 -6.62 13.38 3.49
N ASP A 187 -6.56 14.22 4.51
CA ASP A 187 -6.15 13.82 5.86
C ASP A 187 -7.00 12.64 6.37
N ARG A 188 -8.32 12.70 6.19
CA ARG A 188 -9.24 11.65 6.64
C ARG A 188 -9.14 10.38 5.79
N ILE A 189 -8.99 10.49 4.48
CA ILE A 189 -8.80 9.34 3.59
C ILE A 189 -7.54 8.58 4.00
N PHE A 190 -6.43 9.29 4.20
CA PHE A 190 -5.16 8.67 4.57
C PHE A 190 -5.18 8.12 6.00
N ALA A 191 -5.76 8.85 6.95
CA ALA A 191 -5.94 8.36 8.32
C ALA A 191 -6.76 7.06 8.37
N THR A 192 -7.84 6.99 7.58
CA THR A 192 -8.71 5.80 7.52
C THR A 192 -8.05 4.61 6.81
N SER A 193 -7.15 4.87 5.88
CA SER A 193 -6.45 3.83 5.12
C SER A 193 -5.18 3.31 5.80
N GLY A 194 -4.70 3.98 6.86
CA GLY A 194 -3.45 3.63 7.54
C GLY A 194 -2.18 4.08 6.81
N TYR A 195 -2.32 4.84 5.73
CA TYR A 195 -1.20 5.42 4.97
C TYR A 195 -0.93 6.86 5.42
N SER A 196 0.28 7.33 5.17
CA SER A 196 0.67 8.72 5.38
C SER A 196 1.02 9.40 4.06
N TYR A 197 0.83 10.70 3.98
CA TYR A 197 1.25 11.49 2.84
C TYR A 197 1.94 12.78 3.32
N THR A 198 2.69 13.39 2.44
CA THR A 198 3.35 14.67 2.70
C THR A 198 2.95 15.67 1.61
N TRP A 199 2.46 16.84 2.01
CA TRP A 199 2.29 17.94 1.08
C TRP A 199 3.67 18.51 0.74
N ALA A 200 4.12 18.33 -0.50
CA ALA A 200 5.15 19.19 -1.06
C ALA A 200 4.40 20.41 -1.57
N GLY A 201 4.55 21.55 -0.90
CA GLY A 201 3.77 22.77 -1.19
C GLY A 201 3.69 23.10 -2.67
N LEU A 202 2.51 23.58 -3.09
CA LEU A 202 2.30 24.23 -4.39
C LEU A 202 2.94 25.63 -4.38
#